data_2034e2cb52a3222ab35ebd70356e4ff8
#
_entry.id   2034e2cb52a3222ab35ebd70356e4ff8
#
_cell.length_a   1.000
_cell.length_b   1.000
_cell.length_c   1.000
_cell.angle_alpha   90.00
_cell.angle_beta   90.00
_cell.angle_gamma   90.00
#
_symmetry.space_group_name_H-M   'P 1'
#
loop_
_entity.id
_entity.type
_entity.pdbx_description
1 polymer ?
#
loop_
_entity_poly.entity_id
_entity_poly.type
_entity_poly.pdbx_seq_one_letter_code
_entity_poly.pdbx_strand_id
1 'polypeptide(L)'
;KISLAQDRLELCVSAMNKVKNGIDITFNEADAMATLWHEITHNRNKQGNMFLSTLERRFMELANEFVARKTLPEFYKALGAKDTPHTEFTTNRSSTAYNDMVCNYDRLIDVLGLDRSKVLSIVKKHLFEGRYTDQMTGLIDGVSEGFKNRINPDTGRKFTKTDIKRIIKFCYSGEDSFDYYLKHYNLKGAK
;
A
#
# COMPACT_ATOMS: atom_id res chain seq x y z
N LYS A 1 -20.33 0.85 -3.46
CA LYS A 1 -20.64 -0.24 -4.39
C LYS A 1 -19.33 -0.78 -4.96
N ILE A 2 -19.08 -2.10 -4.79
CA ILE A 2 -17.94 -2.78 -5.39
C ILE A 2 -18.38 -3.27 -6.78
N SER A 3 -17.56 -3.07 -7.79
CA SER A 3 -17.78 -3.56 -9.15
C SER A 3 -16.55 -4.35 -9.58
N LEU A 4 -16.74 -5.62 -9.88
CA LEU A 4 -15.73 -6.51 -10.44
C LEU A 4 -16.19 -7.00 -11.81
N ALA A 5 -15.26 -7.30 -12.70
CA ALA A 5 -15.54 -7.99 -13.93
C ALA A 5 -16.12 -9.39 -13.63
N GLN A 6 -16.98 -9.92 -14.52
CA GLN A 6 -17.70 -11.18 -14.28
C GLN A 6 -16.74 -12.37 -14.02
N ASP A 7 -15.68 -12.48 -14.80
CA ASP A 7 -14.65 -13.51 -14.64
C ASP A 7 -13.95 -13.43 -13.28
N ARG A 8 -13.62 -12.21 -12.81
CA ARG A 8 -13.06 -11.98 -11.48
C ARG A 8 -14.02 -12.38 -10.36
N LEU A 9 -15.29 -12.08 -10.53
CA LEU A 9 -16.30 -12.46 -9.56
C LEU A 9 -16.42 -13.99 -9.44
N GLU A 10 -16.42 -14.72 -10.55
CA GLU A 10 -16.45 -16.18 -10.60
C GLU A 10 -15.22 -16.79 -9.88
N LEU A 11 -14.03 -16.25 -10.12
CA LEU A 11 -12.82 -16.67 -9.41
C LEU A 11 -12.92 -16.40 -7.91
N CYS A 12 -13.47 -15.28 -7.48
CA CYS A 12 -13.69 -14.98 -6.06
C CYS A 12 -14.65 -15.99 -5.41
N VAL A 13 -15.76 -16.31 -6.07
CA VAL A 13 -16.73 -17.29 -5.57
C VAL A 13 -16.10 -18.68 -5.47
N SER A 14 -15.35 -19.12 -6.48
CA SER A 14 -14.61 -20.37 -6.45
C SER A 14 -13.61 -20.41 -5.30
N ALA A 15 -12.78 -19.34 -5.15
CA ALA A 15 -11.79 -19.22 -4.08
C ALA A 15 -12.43 -19.31 -2.69
N MET A 16 -13.51 -18.56 -2.46
CA MET A 16 -14.21 -18.56 -1.16
C MET A 16 -14.74 -19.95 -0.80
N ASN A 17 -15.32 -20.67 -1.77
CA ASN A 17 -15.81 -22.03 -1.56
C ASN A 17 -14.66 -23.00 -1.23
N LYS A 18 -13.52 -22.89 -1.93
CA LYS A 18 -12.34 -23.72 -1.67
C LYS A 18 -11.75 -23.43 -0.28
N VAL A 19 -11.54 -22.15 0.05
CA VAL A 19 -11.03 -21.74 1.37
C VAL A 19 -11.91 -22.29 2.49
N LYS A 20 -13.23 -22.16 2.37
CA LYS A 20 -14.20 -22.65 3.35
C LYS A 20 -14.13 -24.16 3.55
N ASN A 21 -13.75 -24.91 2.50
CA ASN A 21 -13.63 -26.37 2.53
C ASN A 21 -12.20 -26.87 2.76
N GLY A 22 -11.25 -25.96 3.05
CA GLY A 22 -9.85 -26.31 3.27
C GLY A 22 -9.14 -26.82 2.01
N ILE A 23 -9.58 -26.39 0.83
CA ILE A 23 -9.00 -26.76 -0.48
C ILE A 23 -8.11 -25.61 -0.95
N ASP A 24 -6.95 -25.96 -1.50
CA ASP A 24 -6.01 -24.97 -2.04
C ASP A 24 -6.61 -24.19 -3.21
N ILE A 25 -6.36 -22.91 -3.23
CA ILE A 25 -6.76 -22.01 -4.32
C ILE A 25 -5.60 -21.81 -5.31
N THR A 26 -5.95 -21.57 -6.57
CA THR A 26 -4.98 -21.28 -7.62
C THR A 26 -4.47 -19.84 -7.51
N PHE A 27 -3.36 -19.55 -8.21
CA PHE A 27 -2.80 -18.19 -8.31
C PHE A 27 -3.86 -17.17 -8.81
N ASN A 28 -4.63 -17.51 -9.85
CA ASN A 28 -5.66 -16.62 -10.39
C ASN A 28 -6.81 -16.36 -9.41
N GLU A 29 -7.20 -17.35 -8.65
CA GLU A 29 -8.20 -17.23 -7.58
C GLU A 29 -7.66 -16.35 -6.44
N ALA A 30 -6.41 -16.53 -6.05
CA ALA A 30 -5.77 -15.71 -5.02
C ALA A 30 -5.60 -14.25 -5.48
N ASP A 31 -5.26 -14.01 -6.76
CA ASP A 31 -5.19 -12.67 -7.34
C ASP A 31 -6.57 -11.99 -7.39
N ALA A 32 -7.61 -12.74 -7.74
CA ALA A 32 -8.98 -12.23 -7.69
C ALA A 32 -9.41 -11.86 -6.26
N MET A 33 -9.05 -12.68 -5.26
CA MET A 33 -9.32 -12.40 -3.84
C MET A 33 -8.55 -11.18 -3.35
N ALA A 34 -7.30 -11.00 -3.76
CA ALA A 34 -6.52 -9.81 -3.43
C ALA A 34 -7.13 -8.55 -4.07
N THR A 35 -7.65 -8.65 -5.31
CA THR A 35 -8.39 -7.57 -5.96
C THR A 35 -9.68 -7.24 -5.19
N LEU A 36 -10.45 -8.25 -4.80
CA LEU A 36 -11.67 -8.05 -4.00
C LEU A 36 -11.34 -7.35 -2.67
N TRP A 37 -10.28 -7.76 -1.99
CA TRP A 37 -9.86 -7.13 -0.74
C TRP A 37 -9.43 -5.68 -0.92
N HIS A 38 -8.73 -5.37 -2.01
CA HIS A 38 -8.40 -3.99 -2.41
C HIS A 38 -9.66 -3.14 -2.55
N GLU A 39 -10.69 -3.63 -3.27
CA GLU A 39 -11.95 -2.91 -3.46
C GLU A 39 -12.75 -2.77 -2.15
N ILE A 40 -12.76 -3.81 -1.30
CA ILE A 40 -13.38 -3.72 0.04
C ILE A 40 -12.67 -2.65 0.87
N THR A 41 -11.35 -2.58 0.81
CA THR A 41 -10.56 -1.58 1.53
C THR A 41 -10.92 -0.17 1.08
N HIS A 42 -11.05 0.09 -0.22
CA HIS A 42 -11.57 1.36 -0.75
C HIS A 42 -12.96 1.73 -0.20
N ASN A 43 -13.86 0.76 -0.12
CA ASN A 43 -15.24 1.03 0.31
C ASN A 43 -15.38 1.25 1.83
N ARG A 44 -14.33 1.01 2.63
CA ARG A 44 -14.32 1.27 4.08
C ARG A 44 -13.99 2.72 4.42
N ASN A 45 -13.51 3.49 3.47
CA ASN A 45 -13.15 4.89 3.66
C ASN A 45 -14.38 5.76 3.89
N LYS A 46 -14.25 6.81 4.69
CA LYS A 46 -15.29 7.84 4.76
C LYS A 46 -15.37 8.56 3.41
N GLN A 47 -16.58 8.69 2.91
CA GLN A 47 -16.80 9.43 1.67
C GLN A 47 -16.33 10.88 1.82
N GLY A 48 -15.65 11.37 0.80
CA GLY A 48 -15.15 12.73 0.72
C GLY A 48 -15.40 13.33 -0.67
N ASN A 49 -14.70 14.40 -1.00
CA ASN A 49 -14.76 15.00 -2.32
C ASN A 49 -14.32 13.98 -3.39
N MET A 50 -15.20 13.72 -4.35
CA MET A 50 -14.94 12.78 -5.46
C MET A 50 -14.00 13.36 -6.53
N PHE A 51 -13.71 14.66 -6.48
CA PHE A 51 -12.82 15.33 -7.44
C PHE A 51 -11.39 15.34 -6.92
N LEU A 52 -10.73 14.19 -7.04
CA LEU A 52 -9.30 14.08 -6.75
C LEU A 52 -8.48 14.48 -7.98
N SER A 53 -7.44 15.27 -7.78
CA SER A 53 -6.39 15.46 -8.78
C SER A 53 -5.72 14.11 -9.10
N THR A 54 -5.03 14.02 -10.23
CA THR A 54 -4.27 12.82 -10.61
C THR A 54 -3.29 12.39 -9.51
N LEU A 55 -2.62 13.35 -8.85
CA LEU A 55 -1.68 13.06 -7.78
C LEU A 55 -2.38 12.52 -6.53
N GLU A 56 -3.48 13.14 -6.10
CA GLU A 56 -4.26 12.66 -4.95
C GLU A 56 -4.82 11.27 -5.19
N ARG A 57 -5.29 10.98 -6.40
CA ARG A 57 -5.73 9.65 -6.78
C ARG A 57 -4.60 8.62 -6.65
N ARG A 58 -3.40 8.94 -7.12
CA ARG A 58 -2.23 8.07 -6.96
C ARG A 58 -1.92 7.79 -5.49
N PHE A 59 -1.90 8.80 -4.63
CA PHE A 59 -1.68 8.60 -3.19
C PHE A 59 -2.79 7.75 -2.56
N MET A 60 -4.02 7.94 -2.97
CA MET A 60 -5.14 7.11 -2.54
C MET A 60 -4.92 5.65 -2.91
N GLU A 61 -4.55 5.36 -4.17
CA GLU A 61 -4.27 4.00 -4.63
C GLU A 61 -3.08 3.38 -3.90
N LEU A 62 -2.01 4.15 -3.67
CA LEU A 62 -0.86 3.67 -2.89
C LEU A 62 -1.25 3.29 -1.46
N ALA A 63 -1.96 4.18 -0.76
CA ALA A 63 -2.38 3.91 0.61
C ALA A 63 -3.29 2.68 0.70
N ASN A 64 -4.24 2.59 -0.25
CA ASN A 64 -5.19 1.50 -0.30
C ASN A 64 -4.53 0.15 -0.61
N GLU A 65 -3.73 0.07 -1.69
CA GLU A 65 -3.02 -1.15 -2.06
C GLU A 65 -2.01 -1.57 -0.99
N PHE A 66 -1.28 -0.62 -0.39
CA PHE A 66 -0.36 -0.91 0.72
C PHE A 66 -1.10 -1.57 1.90
N VAL A 67 -2.21 -0.97 2.36
CA VAL A 67 -3.01 -1.53 3.45
C VAL A 67 -3.64 -2.86 3.06
N ALA A 68 -4.20 -2.97 1.86
CA ALA A 68 -4.82 -4.21 1.39
C ALA A 68 -3.82 -5.37 1.39
N ARG A 69 -2.60 -5.18 0.86
CA ARG A 69 -1.57 -6.23 0.88
C ARG A 69 -1.19 -6.65 2.29
N LYS A 70 -0.92 -5.69 3.17
CA LYS A 70 -0.46 -5.97 4.54
C LYS A 70 -1.56 -6.59 5.43
N THR A 71 -2.83 -6.41 5.07
CA THR A 71 -3.97 -6.98 5.78
C THR A 71 -4.64 -8.15 5.06
N LEU A 72 -4.09 -8.60 3.94
CA LEU A 72 -4.57 -9.77 3.21
C LEU A 72 -4.62 -11.04 4.08
N PRO A 73 -3.63 -11.32 4.95
CA PRO A 73 -3.71 -12.45 5.89
C PRO A 73 -4.91 -12.35 6.85
N GLU A 74 -5.21 -11.14 7.34
CA GLU A 74 -6.39 -10.91 8.20
C GLU A 74 -7.70 -11.23 7.45
N PHE A 75 -7.75 -10.88 6.16
CA PHE A 75 -8.89 -11.17 5.31
C PHE A 75 -9.09 -12.68 5.12
N TYR A 76 -8.04 -13.43 4.76
CA TYR A 76 -8.13 -14.88 4.63
C TYR A 76 -8.50 -15.56 5.94
N LYS A 77 -7.94 -15.12 7.06
CA LYS A 77 -8.30 -15.61 8.39
C LYS A 77 -9.80 -15.39 8.69
N ALA A 78 -10.33 -14.23 8.33
CA ALA A 78 -11.75 -13.91 8.51
C ALA A 78 -12.67 -14.79 7.63
N LEU A 79 -12.17 -15.32 6.52
CA LEU A 79 -12.88 -16.30 5.66
C LEU A 79 -12.76 -17.74 6.16
N GLY A 80 -12.02 -17.98 7.25
CA GLY A 80 -11.80 -19.31 7.83
C GLY A 80 -10.59 -20.06 7.26
N ALA A 81 -9.73 -19.40 6.49
CA ALA A 81 -8.49 -20.00 6.03
C ALA A 81 -7.56 -20.28 7.22
N LYS A 82 -6.90 -21.44 7.20
CA LYS A 82 -5.88 -21.81 8.19
C LYS A 82 -4.59 -21.01 7.97
N ASP A 83 -4.19 -20.87 6.73
CA ASP A 83 -3.00 -20.15 6.29
C ASP A 83 -3.35 -19.15 5.18
N THR A 84 -2.47 -18.17 4.93
CA THR A 84 -2.66 -17.24 3.81
C THR A 84 -2.16 -17.90 2.52
N PRO A 85 -3.01 -18.17 1.54
CA PRO A 85 -2.58 -18.67 0.24
C PRO A 85 -1.77 -17.60 -0.48
N HIS A 86 -0.76 -18.02 -1.26
CA HIS A 86 0.02 -17.11 -2.11
C HIS A 86 0.54 -15.90 -1.34
N THR A 87 1.33 -16.15 -0.27
CA THR A 87 1.87 -15.12 0.64
C THR A 87 2.68 -14.06 -0.07
N GLU A 88 3.21 -14.33 -1.27
CA GLU A 88 3.90 -13.36 -2.12
C GLU A 88 3.07 -12.12 -2.39
N PHE A 89 1.73 -12.22 -2.44
CA PHE A 89 0.85 -11.06 -2.65
C PHE A 89 0.86 -10.04 -1.51
N THR A 90 1.40 -10.40 -0.37
CA THR A 90 1.59 -9.47 0.75
C THR A 90 2.76 -8.50 0.53
N THR A 91 3.66 -8.83 -0.36
CA THR A 91 4.89 -8.08 -0.65
C THR A 91 5.02 -7.67 -2.11
N ASN A 92 4.81 -8.59 -3.03
CA ASN A 92 4.94 -8.38 -4.47
C ASN A 92 3.74 -8.97 -5.20
N ARG A 93 2.98 -8.11 -5.89
CA ARG A 93 1.82 -8.48 -6.69
C ARG A 93 1.99 -7.92 -8.10
N SER A 94 2.81 -8.59 -8.89
CA SER A 94 3.17 -8.16 -10.26
C SER A 94 1.98 -8.06 -11.23
N SER A 95 0.84 -8.67 -10.89
CA SER A 95 -0.41 -8.61 -11.66
C SER A 95 -1.13 -7.25 -11.60
N THR A 96 -0.72 -6.35 -10.70
CA THR A 96 -1.35 -5.02 -10.57
C THR A 96 -0.44 -3.91 -11.05
N ALA A 97 -1.03 -2.89 -11.69
CA ALA A 97 -0.34 -1.64 -12.06
C ALA A 97 0.23 -0.86 -10.86
N TYR A 98 -0.17 -1.21 -9.65
CA TYR A 98 0.25 -0.54 -8.41
C TYR A 98 1.45 -1.21 -7.75
N ASN A 99 1.99 -2.28 -8.35
CA ASN A 99 3.04 -3.08 -7.73
C ASN A 99 4.27 -2.26 -7.35
N ASP A 100 4.85 -1.57 -8.33
CA ASP A 100 6.12 -0.85 -8.15
C ASP A 100 6.01 0.24 -7.10
N MET A 101 4.89 0.97 -7.07
CA MET A 101 4.72 2.04 -6.10
C MET A 101 4.63 1.52 -4.66
N VAL A 102 4.01 0.36 -4.43
CA VAL A 102 3.93 -0.25 -3.10
C VAL A 102 5.28 -0.84 -2.71
N CYS A 103 5.96 -1.53 -3.62
CA CYS A 103 7.33 -2.04 -3.39
C CYS A 103 8.30 -0.90 -3.06
N ASN A 104 8.23 0.22 -3.76
CA ASN A 104 9.06 1.38 -3.49
C ASN A 104 8.72 2.04 -2.14
N TYR A 105 7.45 2.08 -1.75
CA TYR A 105 7.06 2.59 -0.43
C TYR A 105 7.53 1.64 0.70
N ASP A 106 7.43 0.33 0.52
CA ASP A 106 8.03 -0.67 1.42
C ASP A 106 9.55 -0.47 1.56
N ARG A 107 10.25 -0.25 0.43
CA ARG A 107 11.68 0.06 0.44
C ARG A 107 12.01 1.36 1.16
N LEU A 108 11.17 2.40 1.02
CA LEU A 108 11.33 3.64 1.77
C LEU A 108 11.25 3.39 3.29
N ILE A 109 10.30 2.58 3.73
CA ILE A 109 10.14 2.18 5.14
C ILE A 109 11.43 1.49 5.63
N ASP A 110 11.97 0.56 4.84
CA ASP A 110 13.17 -0.20 5.20
C ASP A 110 14.43 0.68 5.28
N VAL A 111 14.67 1.54 4.29
CA VAL A 111 15.86 2.41 4.30
C VAL A 111 15.80 3.50 5.39
N LEU A 112 14.61 3.81 5.86
CA LEU A 112 14.40 4.69 7.00
C LEU A 112 14.52 3.96 8.35
N GLY A 113 14.61 2.63 8.34
CA GLY A 113 14.71 1.80 9.54
C GLY A 113 13.45 1.81 10.41
N LEU A 114 12.28 1.95 9.77
CA LEU A 114 11.00 2.09 10.48
C LEU A 114 10.36 0.72 10.76
N ASP A 115 9.63 0.65 11.87
CA ASP A 115 8.76 -0.48 12.18
C ASP A 115 7.56 -0.51 11.22
N ARG A 116 7.51 -1.55 10.39
CA ARG A 116 6.47 -1.74 9.37
C ARG A 116 5.07 -1.83 9.98
N SER A 117 4.90 -2.43 11.15
CA SER A 117 3.59 -2.56 11.83
C SER A 117 3.10 -1.21 12.33
N LYS A 118 4.00 -0.37 12.82
CA LYS A 118 3.69 1.01 13.23
C LYS A 118 3.29 1.87 12.04
N VAL A 119 4.05 1.79 10.93
CA VAL A 119 3.70 2.50 9.68
C VAL A 119 2.33 2.06 9.18
N LEU A 120 2.09 0.74 9.11
CA LEU A 120 0.80 0.18 8.70
C LEU A 120 -0.35 0.71 9.58
N SER A 121 -0.16 0.73 10.90
CA SER A 121 -1.17 1.23 11.84
C SER A 121 -1.54 2.68 11.56
N ILE A 122 -0.55 3.55 11.30
CA ILE A 122 -0.77 4.96 10.99
C ILE A 122 -1.52 5.11 9.66
N VAL A 123 -1.05 4.45 8.59
CA VAL A 123 -1.68 4.54 7.27
C VAL A 123 -3.11 3.98 7.33
N LYS A 124 -3.32 2.82 7.98
CA LYS A 124 -4.62 2.18 8.16
C LYS A 124 -5.61 3.09 8.90
N LYS A 125 -5.15 3.80 9.93
CA LYS A 125 -5.98 4.77 10.67
C LYS A 125 -6.48 5.87 9.76
N HIS A 126 -5.59 6.54 9.01
CA HIS A 126 -5.97 7.59 8.08
C HIS A 126 -6.88 7.07 6.95
N LEU A 127 -6.62 5.84 6.48
CA LEU A 127 -7.42 5.20 5.45
C LEU A 127 -8.87 4.98 5.89
N PHE A 128 -9.10 4.46 7.10
CA PHE A 128 -10.43 4.05 7.55
C PHE A 128 -11.19 5.11 8.35
N GLU A 129 -10.48 6.01 9.00
CA GLU A 129 -11.09 7.09 9.80
C GLU A 129 -11.14 8.42 9.05
N GLY A 130 -10.29 8.59 8.04
CA GLY A 130 -10.15 9.78 7.23
C GLY A 130 -11.00 9.78 5.95
N ARG A 131 -10.94 10.89 5.23
CA ARG A 131 -11.49 11.06 3.89
C ARG A 131 -10.43 10.68 2.85
N TYR A 132 -10.82 10.56 1.58
CA TYR A 132 -9.87 10.29 0.49
C TYR A 132 -8.69 11.28 0.44
N THR A 133 -8.92 12.54 0.78
CA THR A 133 -7.88 13.58 0.86
C THR A 133 -6.88 13.36 2.01
N ASP A 134 -7.26 12.63 3.05
CA ASP A 134 -6.44 12.41 4.23
C ASP A 134 -5.46 11.24 4.07
N GLN A 135 -5.63 10.42 3.04
CA GLN A 135 -4.79 9.24 2.78
C GLN A 135 -3.35 9.61 2.44
N MET A 136 -3.16 10.72 1.72
CA MET A 136 -1.82 11.27 1.49
C MET A 136 -1.15 11.66 2.82
N THR A 137 -1.90 12.25 3.75
CA THR A 137 -1.40 12.59 5.10
C THR A 137 -0.99 11.32 5.84
N GLY A 138 -1.78 10.24 5.75
CA GLY A 138 -1.45 8.95 6.35
C GLY A 138 -0.13 8.37 5.87
N LEU A 139 0.13 8.42 4.55
CA LEU A 139 1.41 7.97 3.99
C LEU A 139 2.59 8.83 4.47
N ILE A 140 2.41 10.16 4.52
CA ILE A 140 3.45 11.09 5.00
C ILE A 140 3.73 10.84 6.48
N ASP A 141 2.71 10.79 7.30
CA ASP A 141 2.84 10.62 8.75
C ASP A 141 3.42 9.24 9.09
N GLY A 142 3.11 8.21 8.30
CA GLY A 142 3.66 6.87 8.43
C GLY A 142 5.19 6.83 8.38
N VAL A 143 5.80 7.64 7.52
CA VAL A 143 7.26 7.66 7.35
C VAL A 143 7.96 8.87 8.01
N SER A 144 7.22 9.83 8.56
CA SER A 144 7.76 11.09 9.08
C SER A 144 8.82 10.91 10.17
N GLU A 145 8.68 9.91 11.03
CA GLU A 145 9.65 9.64 12.10
C GLU A 145 11.04 9.34 11.53
N GLY A 146 11.14 8.65 10.38
CA GLY A 146 12.40 8.36 9.71
C GLY A 146 13.13 9.59 9.17
N PHE A 147 12.44 10.73 9.05
CA PHE A 147 13.02 12.01 8.59
C PHE A 147 13.34 13.00 9.71
N LYS A 148 12.92 12.74 10.95
CA LYS A 148 12.95 13.69 12.06
C LYS A 148 14.33 14.31 12.33
N ASN A 149 15.40 13.52 12.20
CA ASN A 149 16.78 13.96 12.48
C ASN A 149 17.64 14.08 11.21
N ARG A 150 17.02 14.05 10.02
CA ARG A 150 17.74 14.15 8.76
C ARG A 150 17.67 15.57 8.20
N ILE A 151 18.72 15.94 7.48
CA ILE A 151 18.81 17.22 6.76
C ILE A 151 18.54 16.96 5.29
N ASN A 152 17.64 17.75 4.71
CA ASN A 152 17.34 17.72 3.30
C ASN A 152 18.53 18.36 2.54
N PRO A 153 19.23 17.63 1.66
CA PRO A 153 20.41 18.14 0.96
C PRO A 153 20.09 19.30 0.02
N ASP A 154 18.87 19.41 -0.50
CA ASP A 154 18.46 20.49 -1.40
C ASP A 154 18.34 21.84 -0.67
N THR A 155 18.03 21.82 0.62
CA THR A 155 17.69 23.04 1.37
C THR A 155 18.62 23.32 2.55
N GLY A 156 19.42 22.32 2.97
CA GLY A 156 20.25 22.39 4.18
C GLY A 156 19.44 22.46 5.48
N ARG A 157 18.14 22.19 5.45
CA ARG A 157 17.21 22.25 6.59
C ARG A 157 16.62 20.88 6.90
N LYS A 158 15.96 20.74 8.03
CA LYS A 158 15.16 19.53 8.34
C LYS A 158 14.09 19.31 7.27
N PHE A 159 13.80 18.04 7.01
CA PHE A 159 12.71 17.68 6.09
C PHE A 159 11.35 18.18 6.58
N THR A 160 10.62 18.81 5.68
CA THR A 160 9.23 19.23 5.88
C THR A 160 8.27 18.15 5.36
N LYS A 161 7.00 18.22 5.74
CA LYS A 161 5.95 17.33 5.16
C LYS A 161 5.87 17.46 3.63
N THR A 162 6.15 18.64 3.08
CA THR A 162 6.20 18.87 1.63
C THR A 162 7.35 18.12 0.98
N ASP A 163 8.51 18.08 1.62
CA ASP A 163 9.67 17.32 1.13
C ASP A 163 9.38 15.81 1.15
N ILE A 164 8.80 15.31 2.26
CA ILE A 164 8.41 13.91 2.41
C ILE A 164 7.37 13.54 1.34
N LYS A 165 6.36 14.39 1.11
CA LYS A 165 5.39 14.22 0.03
C LYS A 165 6.08 14.07 -1.34
N ARG A 166 7.11 14.90 -1.61
CA ARG A 166 7.89 14.82 -2.86
C ARG A 166 8.60 13.48 -2.97
N ILE A 167 9.20 12.98 -1.89
CA ILE A 167 9.88 11.67 -1.88
C ILE A 167 8.89 10.53 -2.13
N ILE A 168 7.73 10.53 -1.46
CA ILE A 168 6.69 9.50 -1.69
C ILE A 168 6.20 9.56 -3.14
N LYS A 169 6.13 10.74 -3.76
CA LYS A 169 5.79 10.87 -5.18
C LYS A 169 6.74 10.06 -6.07
N PHE A 170 8.00 9.92 -5.71
CA PHE A 170 8.96 9.12 -6.48
C PHE A 170 8.72 7.61 -6.38
N CYS A 171 7.89 7.13 -5.43
CA CYS A 171 7.44 5.73 -5.43
C CYS A 171 6.73 5.34 -6.74
N TYR A 172 6.21 6.30 -7.49
CA TYR A 172 5.59 6.07 -8.83
C TYR A 172 6.59 6.03 -9.98
N SER A 173 7.87 6.25 -9.72
CA SER A 173 8.93 6.13 -10.70
C SER A 173 9.34 4.66 -10.82
N GLY A 174 9.91 4.28 -11.96
CA GLY A 174 10.58 2.99 -12.08
C GLY A 174 11.70 2.83 -11.02
N GLU A 175 12.10 1.60 -10.77
CA GLU A 175 13.04 1.23 -9.70
C GLU A 175 14.34 2.02 -9.74
N ASP A 176 14.98 2.15 -10.91
CA ASP A 176 16.23 2.89 -11.08
C ASP A 176 16.09 4.38 -10.72
N SER A 177 14.97 4.99 -11.11
CA SER A 177 14.67 6.38 -10.77
C SER A 177 14.45 6.55 -9.28
N PHE A 178 13.75 5.63 -8.63
CA PHE A 178 13.55 5.66 -7.19
C PHE A 178 14.87 5.51 -6.43
N ASP A 179 15.76 4.62 -6.89
CA ASP A 179 17.10 4.44 -6.34
C ASP A 179 17.96 5.70 -6.42
N TYR A 180 17.86 6.41 -7.55
CA TYR A 180 18.52 7.70 -7.70
C TYR A 180 18.07 8.70 -6.62
N TYR A 181 16.77 8.80 -6.37
CA TYR A 181 16.23 9.71 -5.35
C TYR A 181 16.59 9.28 -3.92
N LEU A 182 16.61 8.00 -3.61
CA LEU A 182 17.06 7.51 -2.31
C LEU A 182 18.53 7.89 -2.05
N LYS A 183 19.39 7.80 -3.07
CA LYS A 183 20.80 8.26 -2.98
C LYS A 183 20.89 9.77 -2.85
N HIS A 184 20.15 10.51 -3.68
CA HIS A 184 20.15 11.98 -3.67
C HIS A 184 19.79 12.55 -2.30
N TYR A 185 18.79 11.99 -1.64
CA TYR A 185 18.37 12.41 -0.29
C TYR A 185 19.16 11.74 0.85
N ASN A 186 20.27 11.06 0.56
CA ASN A 186 21.10 10.35 1.54
C ASN A 186 20.29 9.37 2.41
N LEU A 187 19.30 8.71 1.82
CA LEU A 187 18.46 7.72 2.53
C LEU A 187 19.06 6.31 2.46
N LYS A 188 19.83 5.99 1.42
CA LYS A 188 20.61 4.75 1.35
C LYS A 188 21.84 4.85 2.24
N GLY A 189 21.98 3.94 3.21
CA GLY A 189 23.25 3.73 3.93
C GLY A 189 23.33 4.17 5.38
N ALA A 190 22.23 4.48 6.05
CA ALA A 190 22.23 4.49 7.51
C ALA A 190 22.04 3.04 7.99
N LYS A 191 23.13 2.27 8.03
CA LYS A 191 23.26 1.07 8.86
C LYS A 191 23.69 1.48 10.24
#